data_71703dacff2a08fb6360674ab1542b3d
#
_entry.id   71703dacff2a08fb6360674ab1542b3d
#
_cell.length_a   1.000
_cell.length_b   1.000
_cell.length_c   1.000
_cell.angle_alpha   90.00
_cell.angle_beta   90.00
_cell.angle_gamma   90.00
#
_symmetry.space_group_name_H-M   'P 1'
#
loop_
_entity.id
_entity.type
_entity.pdbx_description
1 polymer ?
#
loop_
_entity_poly.entity_id
_entity_poly.type
_entity_poly.pdbx_seq_one_letter_code
_entity_poly.pdbx_strand_id
1 'polypeptide(L)'
;IAADLREAVVEGCEGKYTFKAIDATDPESMKGLCDGADVVITTVGLTGASTKVTSYDIDYKGNMNLYAEAKAAGVKKFNYVSVISCDEAGAEDVPMLHAKYLVEEEIKKENMDWVIYRPTGYFYDIAKVFKPYVDKGEMQLLKGFGGVKANVVDCPDFARFIVDHMNDTNVTYNVGGKETYTYEEMAKLCFDAAKKPLKIKWAPIWLFGILANLPKIKKAGKHDIILFSKW
;
A
#
# COMPACT_ATOMS: atom_id res chain seq x y z
N ILE A 1 2.54 2.67 20.76
CA ILE A 1 3.57 3.46 20.04
C ILE A 1 3.14 3.56 18.61
N ALA A 2 3.22 4.74 18.02
CA ALA A 2 3.13 4.96 16.58
C ALA A 2 4.53 5.30 16.06
N ALA A 3 4.95 4.68 14.96
CA ALA A 3 6.29 4.90 14.42
C ALA A 3 6.22 5.14 12.91
N ASP A 4 6.92 6.15 12.44
CA ASP A 4 7.05 6.50 11.02
C ASP A 4 8.29 7.40 10.85
N LEU A 5 8.68 7.65 9.61
CA LEU A 5 9.74 8.60 9.28
C LEU A 5 9.39 10.04 9.73
N ARG A 6 8.11 10.39 9.73
CA ARG A 6 7.58 11.70 10.14
C ARG A 6 6.30 11.53 10.92
N GLU A 7 6.14 12.33 11.98
CA GLU A 7 4.90 12.34 12.73
C GLU A 7 3.74 12.86 11.85
N ALA A 8 2.69 12.05 11.79
CA ALA A 8 1.40 12.48 11.28
C ALA A 8 0.47 12.71 12.47
N VAL A 9 -0.04 13.91 12.60
CA VAL A 9 -1.06 14.20 13.61
C VAL A 9 -2.36 13.54 13.19
N VAL A 10 -2.89 12.66 14.06
CA VAL A 10 -4.19 12.02 13.85
C VAL A 10 -5.21 12.77 14.71
N GLU A 11 -6.11 13.51 14.05
CA GLU A 11 -7.15 14.30 14.72
C GLU A 11 -7.99 13.43 15.67
N GLY A 12 -8.21 13.89 16.88
CA GLY A 12 -8.94 13.17 17.95
C GLY A 12 -8.13 12.06 18.64
N CYS A 13 -6.86 11.88 18.30
CA CYS A 13 -5.94 10.94 18.93
C CYS A 13 -4.79 11.62 19.70
N GLU A 14 -4.87 12.93 19.90
CA GLU A 14 -3.86 13.71 20.60
C GLU A 14 -3.63 13.17 22.01
N GLY A 15 -2.37 12.89 22.34
CA GLY A 15 -1.98 12.33 23.65
C GLY A 15 -2.38 10.87 23.90
N LYS A 16 -3.00 10.19 22.93
CA LYS A 16 -3.39 8.78 23.07
C LYS A 16 -2.32 7.80 22.59
N TYR A 17 -1.26 8.29 21.98
CA TYR A 17 -0.12 7.47 21.53
C TYR A 17 1.19 8.21 21.77
N THR A 18 2.28 7.45 21.83
CA THR A 18 3.64 8.00 21.78
C THR A 18 4.16 7.83 20.36
N PHE A 19 4.66 8.90 19.77
CA PHE A 19 5.31 8.84 18.46
C PHE A 19 6.81 8.60 18.61
N LYS A 20 7.37 7.78 17.72
CA LYS A 20 8.80 7.54 17.58
C LYS A 20 9.20 7.67 16.12
N ALA A 21 10.08 8.63 15.80
CA ALA A 21 10.61 8.75 14.44
C ALA A 21 11.60 7.61 14.15
N ILE A 22 11.37 6.90 13.04
CA ILE A 22 12.22 5.79 12.61
C ILE A 22 12.44 5.86 11.09
N ASP A 23 13.58 5.34 10.63
CA ASP A 23 13.82 5.03 9.22
C ASP A 23 13.81 3.51 9.06
N ALA A 24 12.85 2.99 8.31
CA ALA A 24 12.73 1.54 8.10
C ALA A 24 13.96 0.92 7.43
N THR A 25 14.76 1.71 6.73
CA THR A 25 16.02 1.25 6.11
C THR A 25 17.19 1.20 7.07
N ASP A 26 17.07 1.81 8.26
CA ASP A 26 18.08 1.85 9.29
C ASP A 26 17.66 1.05 10.53
N PRO A 27 18.19 -0.19 10.73
CA PRO A 27 17.87 -1.01 11.90
C PRO A 27 18.20 -0.33 13.22
N GLU A 28 19.24 0.51 13.27
CA GLU A 28 19.63 1.20 14.50
C GLU A 28 18.53 2.17 14.98
N SER A 29 17.81 2.81 14.04
CA SER A 29 16.70 3.71 14.37
C SER A 29 15.52 3.01 15.05
N MET A 30 15.42 1.69 14.92
CA MET A 30 14.33 0.87 15.47
C MET A 30 14.67 0.27 16.84
N LYS A 31 15.90 0.34 17.32
CA LYS A 31 16.27 -0.27 18.60
C LYS A 31 15.39 0.17 19.76
N GLY A 32 14.85 -0.81 20.49
CA GLY A 32 13.91 -0.60 21.60
C GLY A 32 12.54 -0.06 21.16
N LEU A 33 12.22 -0.10 19.86
CA LEU A 33 10.89 0.32 19.37
C LEU A 33 9.81 -0.62 19.88
N CYS A 34 10.10 -1.90 19.92
CA CYS A 34 9.14 -2.95 20.26
C CYS A 34 9.20 -3.36 21.74
N ASP A 35 10.00 -2.69 22.60
CA ASP A 35 10.13 -3.03 24.00
C ASP A 35 8.77 -2.95 24.73
N GLY A 36 8.36 -4.08 25.36
CA GLY A 36 7.09 -4.20 26.06
C GLY A 36 5.84 -4.23 25.16
N ALA A 37 6.00 -4.35 23.87
CA ALA A 37 4.86 -4.52 22.96
C ALA A 37 4.42 -5.98 22.88
N ASP A 38 3.11 -6.24 22.96
CA ASP A 38 2.52 -7.56 22.75
C ASP A 38 2.32 -7.86 21.28
N VAL A 39 1.96 -6.84 20.50
CA VAL A 39 1.61 -6.95 19.08
C VAL A 39 2.30 -5.83 18.29
N VAL A 40 2.86 -6.19 17.16
CA VAL A 40 3.34 -5.23 16.16
C VAL A 40 2.41 -5.28 14.95
N ILE A 41 1.98 -4.11 14.48
CA ILE A 41 1.22 -3.96 13.23
C ILE A 41 2.06 -3.09 12.29
N THR A 42 2.41 -3.59 11.12
CA THR A 42 3.19 -2.84 10.15
C THR A 42 2.42 -2.61 8.85
N THR A 43 2.44 -1.34 8.43
CA THR A 43 1.95 -0.89 7.12
C THR A 43 3.08 -0.30 6.30
N VAL A 44 4.33 -0.58 6.68
CA VAL A 44 5.52 -0.07 5.98
C VAL A 44 5.52 -0.54 4.53
N GLY A 45 5.61 0.40 3.62
CA GLY A 45 5.64 0.15 2.19
C GLY A 45 5.88 1.42 1.38
N LEU A 46 6.42 1.25 0.20
CA LEU A 46 6.70 2.34 -0.72
C LEU A 46 5.40 2.73 -1.45
N THR A 47 4.84 3.88 -1.12
CA THR A 47 3.55 4.35 -1.66
C THR A 47 3.69 5.17 -2.94
N GLY A 48 4.88 5.34 -3.47
CA GLY A 48 5.10 6.17 -4.66
C GLY A 48 6.45 5.92 -5.30
N ALA A 49 6.63 6.49 -6.50
CA ALA A 49 7.90 6.41 -7.21
C ALA A 49 9.04 7.06 -6.41
N SER A 50 10.15 6.36 -6.28
CA SER A 50 11.36 6.85 -5.66
C SER A 50 12.57 6.60 -6.56
N THR A 51 13.52 7.52 -6.56
CA THR A 51 14.84 7.35 -7.19
C THR A 51 15.94 7.03 -6.19
N LYS A 52 15.60 7.01 -4.89
CA LYS A 52 16.56 6.82 -3.80
C LYS A 52 16.47 5.44 -3.18
N VAL A 53 15.27 4.89 -3.12
CA VAL A 53 14.99 3.59 -2.49
C VAL A 53 14.09 2.77 -3.41
N THR A 54 14.21 1.46 -3.34
CA THR A 54 13.40 0.49 -4.09
C THR A 54 12.34 -0.15 -3.19
N SER A 55 11.38 -0.87 -3.79
CA SER A 55 10.43 -1.69 -3.02
C SER A 55 11.17 -2.75 -2.18
N TYR A 56 12.29 -3.30 -2.66
CA TYR A 56 13.08 -4.23 -1.85
C TYR A 56 13.72 -3.56 -0.62
N ASP A 57 14.08 -2.28 -0.70
CA ASP A 57 14.67 -1.58 0.44
C ASP A 57 13.62 -1.26 1.51
N ILE A 58 12.41 -0.84 1.10
CA ILE A 58 11.34 -0.44 2.03
C ILE A 58 10.40 -1.61 2.34
N ASP A 59 9.78 -2.22 1.30
CA ASP A 59 8.74 -3.22 1.51
C ASP A 59 9.31 -4.53 2.03
N TYR A 60 10.52 -4.94 1.60
CA TYR A 60 11.15 -6.16 2.10
C TYR A 60 12.09 -5.88 3.28
N LYS A 61 13.23 -5.23 3.07
CA LYS A 61 14.25 -5.04 4.12
C LYS A 61 13.70 -4.25 5.31
N GLY A 62 12.93 -3.18 5.05
CA GLY A 62 12.35 -2.36 6.10
C GLY A 62 11.43 -3.15 7.02
N ASN A 63 10.57 -4.01 6.47
CA ASN A 63 9.72 -4.88 7.27
C ASN A 63 10.52 -5.98 7.98
N MET A 64 11.57 -6.53 7.35
CA MET A 64 12.43 -7.52 7.99
C MET A 64 13.26 -6.94 9.13
N ASN A 65 13.70 -5.68 9.04
CA ASN A 65 14.34 -4.97 10.14
C ASN A 65 13.38 -4.83 11.34
N LEU A 66 12.13 -4.42 11.09
CA LEU A 66 11.11 -4.32 12.13
C LEU A 66 10.76 -5.70 12.72
N TYR A 67 10.69 -6.73 11.87
CA TYR A 67 10.44 -8.10 12.32
C TYR A 67 11.56 -8.61 13.23
N ALA A 68 12.82 -8.33 12.89
CA ALA A 68 13.97 -8.68 13.72
C ALA A 68 13.94 -7.98 15.09
N GLU A 69 13.58 -6.70 15.12
CA GLU A 69 13.42 -5.92 16.34
C GLU A 69 12.27 -6.48 17.19
N ALA A 70 11.13 -6.79 16.58
CA ALA A 70 10.01 -7.43 17.28
C ALA A 70 10.41 -8.78 17.91
N LYS A 71 11.18 -9.62 17.20
CA LYS A 71 11.74 -10.87 17.75
C LYS A 71 12.66 -10.61 18.93
N ALA A 72 13.58 -9.66 18.81
CA ALA A 72 14.54 -9.35 19.88
C ALA A 72 13.84 -8.85 21.15
N ALA A 73 12.77 -8.08 21.00
CA ALA A 73 11.92 -7.60 22.10
C ALA A 73 10.97 -8.65 22.69
N GLY A 74 10.88 -9.83 22.08
CA GLY A 74 10.00 -10.90 22.56
C GLY A 74 8.51 -10.68 22.28
N VAL A 75 8.20 -9.90 21.25
CA VAL A 75 6.83 -9.69 20.75
C VAL A 75 6.20 -11.03 20.39
N LYS A 76 4.93 -11.20 20.71
CA LYS A 76 4.22 -12.48 20.54
C LYS A 76 3.54 -12.58 19.18
N LYS A 77 3.18 -11.43 18.57
CA LYS A 77 2.38 -11.40 17.34
C LYS A 77 2.80 -10.30 16.40
N PHE A 78 2.94 -10.65 15.12
CA PHE A 78 3.30 -9.75 14.05
C PHE A 78 2.20 -9.67 13.00
N ASN A 79 1.61 -8.51 12.84
CA ASN A 79 0.56 -8.22 11.87
C ASN A 79 1.16 -7.47 10.68
N TYR A 80 1.01 -8.01 9.49
CA TYR A 80 1.64 -7.48 8.29
C TYR A 80 0.62 -7.09 7.22
N VAL A 81 0.70 -5.86 6.73
CA VAL A 81 -0.09 -5.39 5.58
C VAL A 81 0.69 -5.63 4.29
N SER A 82 0.29 -6.69 3.61
CA SER A 82 0.79 -7.11 2.31
C SER A 82 -0.01 -6.46 1.17
N VAL A 83 -0.26 -7.19 0.09
CA VAL A 83 -1.07 -6.78 -1.06
C VAL A 83 -1.74 -8.00 -1.70
N ILE A 84 -2.91 -7.80 -2.27
CA ILE A 84 -3.61 -8.83 -3.04
C ILE A 84 -2.76 -9.35 -4.19
N SER A 85 -2.92 -10.61 -4.55
CA SER A 85 -2.29 -11.26 -5.72
C SER A 85 -0.75 -11.29 -5.70
N CYS A 86 -0.09 -11.04 -4.58
CA CYS A 86 1.38 -11.09 -4.51
C CYS A 86 1.96 -12.49 -4.64
N ASP A 87 1.15 -13.54 -4.47
CA ASP A 87 1.49 -14.96 -4.61
C ASP A 87 1.03 -15.59 -5.93
N GLU A 88 0.49 -14.80 -6.85
CA GLU A 88 0.06 -15.29 -8.16
C GLU A 88 1.24 -15.41 -9.13
N ALA A 89 1.11 -16.31 -10.12
CA ALA A 89 2.14 -16.51 -11.14
C ALA A 89 2.37 -15.22 -11.95
N GLY A 90 3.62 -14.79 -12.05
CA GLY A 90 4.03 -13.52 -12.69
C GLY A 90 4.12 -12.34 -11.75
N ALA A 91 3.65 -12.45 -10.50
CA ALA A 91 3.80 -11.39 -9.49
C ALA A 91 5.28 -11.10 -9.19
N GLU A 92 6.15 -12.07 -9.38
CA GLU A 92 7.61 -11.95 -9.23
C GLU A 92 8.23 -10.95 -10.20
N ASP A 93 7.60 -10.68 -11.32
CA ASP A 93 8.04 -9.69 -12.31
C ASP A 93 7.72 -8.24 -11.88
N VAL A 94 6.89 -8.08 -10.83
CA VAL A 94 6.50 -6.79 -10.28
C VAL A 94 7.21 -6.57 -8.93
N PRO A 95 8.27 -5.73 -8.85
CA PRO A 95 9.13 -5.61 -7.67
C PRO A 95 8.38 -5.37 -6.36
N MET A 96 7.31 -4.58 -6.38
CA MET A 96 6.50 -4.30 -5.20
C MET A 96 5.74 -5.55 -4.70
N LEU A 97 5.12 -6.31 -5.61
CA LEU A 97 4.41 -7.54 -5.25
C LEU A 97 5.39 -8.58 -4.71
N HIS A 98 6.50 -8.79 -5.43
CA HIS A 98 7.52 -9.75 -5.02
C HIS A 98 8.16 -9.40 -3.67
N ALA A 99 8.52 -8.14 -3.44
CA ALA A 99 9.07 -7.70 -2.17
C ALA A 99 8.13 -8.00 -1.00
N LYS A 100 6.83 -7.75 -1.15
CA LYS A 100 5.82 -8.05 -0.14
C LYS A 100 5.61 -9.56 0.05
N TYR A 101 5.58 -10.32 -1.03
CA TYR A 101 5.49 -11.78 -0.97
C TYR A 101 6.67 -12.40 -0.19
N LEU A 102 7.88 -11.91 -0.42
CA LEU A 102 9.07 -12.39 0.31
C LEU A 102 8.94 -12.16 1.83
N VAL A 103 8.36 -11.03 2.27
CA VAL A 103 8.10 -10.81 3.72
C VAL A 103 7.12 -11.86 4.24
N GLU A 104 6.03 -12.13 3.52
CA GLU A 104 5.07 -13.15 3.93
C GLU A 104 5.73 -14.52 4.12
N GLU A 105 6.58 -14.92 3.17
CA GLU A 105 7.29 -16.20 3.24
C GLU A 105 8.29 -16.25 4.40
N GLU A 106 8.96 -15.15 4.75
CA GLU A 106 9.88 -15.13 5.88
C GLU A 106 9.15 -15.20 7.23
N ILE A 107 8.08 -14.41 7.42
CA ILE A 107 7.35 -14.43 8.71
C ILE A 107 6.64 -15.75 8.96
N LYS A 108 6.20 -16.47 7.92
CA LYS A 108 5.55 -17.80 8.03
C LYS A 108 6.49 -18.92 8.48
N LYS A 109 7.81 -18.75 8.31
CA LYS A 109 8.82 -19.76 8.69
C LYS A 109 9.13 -19.78 10.17
N GLU A 110 8.77 -18.75 10.88
CA GLU A 110 9.20 -18.50 12.24
C GLU A 110 8.09 -18.85 13.26
N ASN A 111 8.46 -18.92 14.55
CA ASN A 111 7.53 -19.32 15.61
C ASN A 111 6.71 -18.17 16.22
N MET A 112 6.86 -16.92 15.72
CA MET A 112 6.03 -15.79 16.14
C MET A 112 4.67 -15.91 15.46
N ASP A 113 3.59 -15.77 16.22
CA ASP A 113 2.24 -15.70 15.63
C ASP A 113 2.13 -14.55 14.64
N TRP A 114 1.42 -14.78 13.54
CA TRP A 114 1.29 -13.77 12.50
C TRP A 114 -0.14 -13.65 11.98
N VAL A 115 -0.47 -12.45 11.49
CA VAL A 115 -1.64 -12.21 10.63
C VAL A 115 -1.18 -11.41 9.42
N ILE A 116 -1.55 -11.86 8.24
CA ILE A 116 -1.25 -11.19 6.97
C ILE A 116 -2.55 -10.64 6.42
N TYR A 117 -2.54 -9.35 6.11
CA TYR A 117 -3.66 -8.69 5.42
C TYR A 117 -3.23 -8.32 4.02
N ARG A 118 -3.97 -8.81 3.03
CA ARG A 118 -3.76 -8.51 1.61
C ARG A 118 -4.90 -7.61 1.12
N PRO A 119 -4.78 -6.28 1.32
CA PRO A 119 -5.77 -5.36 0.79
C PRO A 119 -5.72 -5.33 -0.74
N THR A 120 -6.85 -4.98 -1.33
CA THR A 120 -6.96 -4.57 -2.72
C THR A 120 -6.39 -3.14 -2.89
N GLY A 121 -6.86 -2.31 -3.78
CA GLY A 121 -6.47 -0.90 -3.81
C GLY A 121 -7.22 -0.06 -2.77
N TYR A 122 -6.76 1.16 -2.51
CA TYR A 122 -7.41 2.10 -1.58
C TYR A 122 -8.15 3.20 -2.32
N PHE A 123 -9.36 3.55 -1.87
CA PHE A 123 -10.10 4.72 -2.37
C PHE A 123 -9.28 6.00 -2.24
N TYR A 124 -8.51 6.14 -1.17
CA TYR A 124 -7.64 7.29 -0.95
C TYR A 124 -6.65 7.49 -2.11
N ASP A 125 -6.01 6.42 -2.58
CA ASP A 125 -5.03 6.51 -3.66
C ASP A 125 -5.70 6.83 -5.00
N ILE A 126 -6.86 6.23 -5.27
CA ILE A 126 -7.66 6.57 -6.46
C ILE A 126 -8.07 8.04 -6.43
N ALA A 127 -8.60 8.51 -5.31
CA ALA A 127 -9.02 9.91 -5.15
C ALA A 127 -7.84 10.87 -5.33
N LYS A 128 -6.66 10.53 -4.79
CA LYS A 128 -5.43 11.31 -4.94
C LYS A 128 -4.97 11.40 -6.40
N VAL A 129 -5.02 10.28 -7.13
CA VAL A 129 -4.67 10.22 -8.56
C VAL A 129 -5.69 11.00 -9.39
N PHE A 130 -6.99 10.95 -9.05
CA PHE A 130 -8.05 11.59 -9.81
C PHE A 130 -8.22 13.08 -9.51
N LYS A 131 -7.82 13.52 -8.31
CA LYS A 131 -7.96 14.92 -7.87
C LYS A 131 -7.48 15.97 -8.90
N PRO A 132 -6.29 15.87 -9.52
CA PRO A 132 -5.84 16.85 -10.51
C PRO A 132 -6.76 16.94 -11.74
N TYR A 133 -7.39 15.83 -12.13
CA TYR A 133 -8.35 15.77 -13.23
C TYR A 133 -9.70 16.40 -12.83
N VAL A 134 -10.16 16.08 -11.61
CA VAL A 134 -11.35 16.69 -11.03
C VAL A 134 -11.19 18.23 -10.93
N ASP A 135 -10.03 18.69 -10.47
CA ASP A 135 -9.72 20.11 -10.36
C ASP A 135 -9.80 20.82 -11.73
N LYS A 136 -9.31 20.17 -12.79
CA LYS A 136 -9.38 20.64 -14.18
C LYS A 136 -10.78 20.54 -14.80
N GLY A 137 -11.70 19.75 -14.20
CA GLY A 137 -13.03 19.51 -14.74
C GLY A 137 -13.07 18.51 -15.91
N GLU A 138 -12.01 17.71 -16.09
CA GLU A 138 -11.89 16.75 -17.19
C GLU A 138 -11.05 15.55 -16.77
N MET A 139 -11.63 14.35 -16.88
CA MET A 139 -10.95 13.08 -16.62
C MET A 139 -10.26 12.57 -17.89
N GLN A 140 -9.05 12.07 -17.75
CA GLN A 140 -8.37 11.36 -18.81
C GLN A 140 -8.27 9.87 -18.47
N LEU A 141 -8.90 9.01 -19.26
CA LEU A 141 -8.83 7.57 -19.14
C LEU A 141 -8.21 6.95 -20.38
N LEU A 142 -7.61 5.77 -20.20
CA LEU A 142 -7.09 4.99 -21.34
C LEU A 142 -8.24 4.27 -22.03
N LYS A 143 -8.22 4.29 -23.36
CA LYS A 143 -9.22 3.63 -24.20
C LYS A 143 -9.18 2.11 -23.94
N GLY A 144 -10.32 1.55 -23.55
CA GLY A 144 -10.43 0.16 -23.09
C GLY A 144 -10.28 -0.04 -21.59
N PHE A 145 -9.78 0.95 -20.84
CA PHE A 145 -9.58 0.84 -19.38
C PHE A 145 -10.79 1.32 -18.55
N GLY A 146 -11.69 2.09 -19.14
CA GLY A 146 -12.85 2.61 -18.41
C GLY A 146 -13.73 1.52 -17.79
N GLY A 147 -13.87 0.38 -18.46
CA GLY A 147 -14.63 -0.78 -18.00
C GLY A 147 -13.86 -1.76 -17.12
N VAL A 148 -12.56 -1.57 -16.90
CA VAL A 148 -11.77 -2.40 -15.99
C VAL A 148 -12.28 -2.18 -14.57
N LYS A 149 -12.52 -3.28 -13.86
CA LYS A 149 -13.10 -3.29 -12.52
C LYS A 149 -12.00 -3.34 -11.48
N ALA A 150 -12.18 -2.58 -10.41
CA ALA A 150 -11.37 -2.66 -9.21
C ALA A 150 -12.29 -2.71 -7.98
N ASN A 151 -11.93 -3.58 -7.04
CA ASN A 151 -12.55 -3.62 -5.73
C ASN A 151 -11.61 -2.87 -4.78
N VAL A 152 -11.98 -1.67 -4.38
CA VAL A 152 -11.15 -0.83 -3.53
C VAL A 152 -11.73 -0.71 -2.13
N VAL A 153 -10.86 -0.66 -1.12
CA VAL A 153 -11.25 -0.60 0.28
C VAL A 153 -11.05 0.81 0.83
N ASP A 154 -11.92 1.23 1.76
CA ASP A 154 -11.72 2.47 2.51
C ASP A 154 -10.72 2.26 3.64
N CYS A 155 -9.78 3.21 3.83
CA CYS A 155 -8.73 3.08 4.84
C CYS A 155 -9.27 2.95 6.28
N PRO A 156 -10.28 3.73 6.73
CA PRO A 156 -10.92 3.53 8.02
C PRO A 156 -11.56 2.14 8.21
N ASP A 157 -12.23 1.61 7.18
CA ASP A 157 -12.84 0.28 7.25
C ASP A 157 -11.76 -0.81 7.30
N PHE A 158 -10.69 -0.66 6.54
CA PHE A 158 -9.55 -1.57 6.59
C PHE A 158 -8.85 -1.53 7.94
N ALA A 159 -8.66 -0.34 8.53
CA ALA A 159 -8.07 -0.21 9.86
C ALA A 159 -8.93 -0.89 10.94
N ARG A 160 -10.27 -0.77 10.88
CA ARG A 160 -11.17 -1.51 11.79
C ARG A 160 -11.02 -3.01 11.60
N PHE A 161 -10.98 -3.48 10.35
CA PHE A 161 -10.78 -4.90 10.07
C PHE A 161 -9.48 -5.42 10.68
N ILE A 162 -8.36 -4.67 10.57
CA ILE A 162 -7.09 -5.03 11.20
C ILE A 162 -7.25 -5.15 12.72
N VAL A 163 -7.88 -4.15 13.37
CA VAL A 163 -8.07 -4.15 14.82
C VAL A 163 -8.95 -5.32 15.29
N ASP A 164 -10.02 -5.61 14.56
CA ASP A 164 -10.94 -6.72 14.88
C ASP A 164 -10.27 -8.10 14.77
N HIS A 165 -9.28 -8.23 13.88
CA HIS A 165 -8.59 -9.48 13.56
C HIS A 165 -7.12 -9.54 14.04
N MET A 166 -6.60 -8.50 14.70
CA MET A 166 -5.18 -8.44 15.06
C MET A 166 -4.74 -9.53 16.06
N ASN A 167 -5.70 -10.17 16.74
CA ASN A 167 -5.46 -11.25 17.69
C ASN A 167 -5.59 -12.65 17.07
N ASP A 168 -6.01 -12.77 15.83
CA ASP A 168 -6.05 -14.03 15.11
C ASP A 168 -4.64 -14.59 14.93
N THR A 169 -4.51 -15.89 14.60
CA THR A 169 -3.21 -16.55 14.59
C THR A 169 -3.01 -17.32 13.29
N ASN A 170 -1.88 -17.05 12.64
CA ASN A 170 -1.39 -17.76 11.45
C ASN A 170 -2.42 -17.81 10.31
N VAL A 171 -2.99 -16.65 9.98
CA VAL A 171 -4.03 -16.49 8.96
C VAL A 171 -3.69 -15.37 7.98
N THR A 172 -4.04 -15.60 6.71
CA THR A 172 -3.97 -14.58 5.65
C THR A 172 -5.38 -14.19 5.24
N TYR A 173 -5.66 -12.88 5.24
CA TYR A 173 -6.92 -12.28 4.82
C TYR A 173 -6.77 -11.52 3.51
N ASN A 174 -7.54 -11.87 2.50
CA ASN A 174 -7.75 -11.02 1.34
C ASN A 174 -8.87 -10.01 1.67
N VAL A 175 -8.56 -8.72 1.66
CA VAL A 175 -9.47 -7.67 2.14
C VAL A 175 -9.79 -6.70 1.03
N GLY A 176 -11.05 -6.61 0.67
CA GLY A 176 -11.57 -5.68 -0.33
C GLY A 176 -12.73 -4.83 0.21
N GLY A 177 -13.18 -3.89 -0.60
CA GLY A 177 -14.38 -3.11 -0.34
C GLY A 177 -15.65 -3.92 -0.57
N LYS A 178 -16.79 -3.40 -0.10
CA LYS A 178 -18.10 -4.04 -0.29
C LYS A 178 -18.52 -4.10 -1.76
N GLU A 179 -18.06 -3.16 -2.55
CA GLU A 179 -18.50 -2.97 -3.94
C GLU A 179 -17.31 -2.98 -4.89
N THR A 180 -17.58 -3.36 -6.11
CA THR A 180 -16.59 -3.35 -7.20
C THR A 180 -17.00 -2.29 -8.21
N TYR A 181 -16.08 -1.40 -8.56
CA TYR A 181 -16.31 -0.28 -9.47
C TYR A 181 -15.45 -0.40 -10.71
N THR A 182 -15.96 0.08 -11.83
CA THR A 182 -15.13 0.40 -13.00
C THR A 182 -14.37 1.71 -12.75
N TYR A 183 -13.26 1.91 -13.47
CA TYR A 183 -12.54 3.19 -13.40
C TYR A 183 -13.40 4.39 -13.80
N GLU A 184 -14.36 4.19 -14.73
CA GLU A 184 -15.32 5.22 -15.12
C GLU A 184 -16.30 5.56 -13.99
N GLU A 185 -16.81 4.55 -13.27
CA GLU A 185 -17.67 4.74 -12.10
C GLU A 185 -16.92 5.44 -10.97
N MET A 186 -15.67 5.05 -10.70
CA MET A 186 -14.83 5.73 -9.70
C MET A 186 -14.57 7.19 -10.08
N ALA A 187 -14.32 7.47 -11.36
CA ALA A 187 -14.20 8.84 -11.86
C ALA A 187 -15.48 9.63 -11.62
N LYS A 188 -16.64 9.00 -11.90
CA LYS A 188 -17.94 9.62 -11.65
C LYS A 188 -18.14 9.96 -10.19
N LEU A 189 -17.84 9.04 -9.27
CA LEU A 189 -17.93 9.27 -7.83
C LEU A 189 -17.08 10.48 -7.39
N CYS A 190 -15.84 10.58 -7.89
CA CYS A 190 -14.96 11.71 -7.56
C CYS A 190 -15.50 13.05 -8.10
N PHE A 191 -16.05 13.08 -9.31
CA PHE A 191 -16.63 14.28 -9.89
C PHE A 191 -17.94 14.70 -9.22
N ASP A 192 -18.80 13.73 -8.88
CA ASP A 192 -20.06 13.95 -8.15
C ASP A 192 -19.76 14.53 -6.74
N ALA A 193 -18.78 13.97 -6.02
CA ALA A 193 -18.35 14.48 -4.72
C ALA A 193 -17.85 15.94 -4.81
N ALA A 194 -17.18 16.28 -5.90
CA ALA A 194 -16.74 17.66 -6.19
C ALA A 194 -17.83 18.57 -6.78
N LYS A 195 -19.05 18.06 -7.00
CA LYS A 195 -20.17 18.76 -7.65
C LYS A 195 -19.82 19.31 -9.03
N LYS A 196 -19.04 18.54 -9.80
CA LYS A 196 -18.60 18.89 -11.15
C LYS A 196 -19.15 17.88 -12.17
N PRO A 197 -19.50 18.32 -13.40
CA PRO A 197 -19.89 17.40 -14.46
C PRO A 197 -18.67 16.59 -14.93
N LEU A 198 -18.83 15.26 -15.04
CA LEU A 198 -17.80 14.40 -15.58
C LEU A 198 -17.68 14.57 -17.09
N LYS A 199 -16.49 14.92 -17.56
CA LYS A 199 -16.09 14.90 -18.97
C LYS A 199 -14.92 13.96 -19.12
N ILE A 200 -15.06 12.92 -19.95
CA ILE A 200 -13.97 11.94 -20.18
C ILE A 200 -13.32 12.18 -21.52
N LYS A 201 -11.99 12.32 -21.51
CA LYS A 201 -11.14 12.21 -22.70
C LYS A 201 -10.43 10.85 -22.72
N TRP A 202 -10.57 10.17 -23.82
CA TRP A 202 -10.00 8.86 -24.04
C TRP A 202 -8.63 8.96 -24.71
N ALA A 203 -7.57 8.54 -23.99
CA ALA A 203 -6.23 8.43 -24.56
C ALA A 203 -6.00 7.01 -25.13
N PRO A 204 -5.34 6.86 -26.28
CA PRO A 204 -5.06 5.55 -26.84
C PRO A 204 -4.02 4.80 -25.98
N ILE A 205 -4.27 3.51 -25.73
CA ILE A 205 -3.45 2.66 -24.83
C ILE A 205 -1.98 2.56 -25.27
N TRP A 206 -1.71 2.61 -26.59
CA TRP A 206 -0.35 2.54 -27.11
C TRP A 206 0.52 3.73 -26.66
N LEU A 207 -0.11 4.88 -26.43
CA LEU A 207 0.58 6.07 -25.91
C LEU A 207 1.13 5.82 -24.51
N PHE A 208 0.41 5.05 -23.68
CA PHE A 208 0.87 4.65 -22.35
C PHE A 208 2.12 3.76 -22.42
N GLY A 209 2.15 2.80 -23.37
CA GLY A 209 3.33 1.96 -23.60
C GLY A 209 4.57 2.75 -24.02
N ILE A 210 4.41 3.79 -24.86
CA ILE A 210 5.51 4.69 -25.22
C ILE A 210 5.96 5.51 -24.02
N LEU A 211 5.04 6.14 -23.30
CA LEU A 211 5.35 6.95 -22.12
C LEU A 211 6.05 6.13 -21.04
N ALA A 212 5.60 4.90 -20.80
CA ALA A 212 6.19 3.99 -19.83
C ALA A 212 7.67 3.69 -20.09
N ASN A 213 8.06 3.66 -21.35
CA ASN A 213 9.42 3.35 -21.76
C ASN A 213 10.34 4.56 -21.93
N LEU A 214 9.84 5.79 -21.70
CA LEU A 214 10.66 6.98 -21.77
C LEU A 214 11.76 6.96 -20.69
N PRO A 215 13.03 7.30 -21.06
CA PRO A 215 14.16 7.30 -20.10
C PRO A 215 13.89 8.17 -18.85
N LYS A 216 13.18 9.29 -19.02
CA LYS A 216 12.80 10.18 -17.90
C LYS A 216 11.86 9.49 -16.89
N ILE A 217 10.96 8.64 -17.36
CA ILE A 217 10.02 7.90 -16.49
C ILE A 217 10.73 6.77 -15.77
N LYS A 218 11.60 6.03 -16.45
CA LYS A 218 12.46 5.01 -15.82
C LYS A 218 13.38 5.63 -14.77
N LYS A 219 14.04 6.73 -15.11
CA LYS A 219 14.93 7.46 -14.19
C LYS A 219 14.19 8.06 -12.99
N ALA A 220 12.88 8.33 -13.10
CA ALA A 220 12.06 8.83 -12.00
C ALA A 220 11.53 7.71 -11.08
N GLY A 221 11.96 6.46 -11.21
CA GLY A 221 11.49 5.32 -10.41
C GLY A 221 10.03 4.95 -10.63
N LYS A 222 9.41 5.45 -11.71
CA LYS A 222 7.99 5.21 -12.02
C LYS A 222 7.76 3.88 -12.73
N HIS A 223 8.82 3.16 -13.04
CA HIS A 223 8.73 1.90 -13.78
C HIS A 223 7.94 0.84 -13.01
N ASP A 224 8.21 0.69 -11.72
CA ASP A 224 7.55 -0.31 -10.85
C ASP A 224 6.05 -0.04 -10.71
N ILE A 225 5.65 1.25 -10.63
CA ILE A 225 4.22 1.64 -10.60
C ILE A 225 3.55 1.26 -11.93
N ILE A 226 4.26 1.40 -13.07
CA ILE A 226 3.73 1.05 -14.38
C ILE A 226 3.61 -0.47 -14.53
N LEU A 227 4.57 -1.23 -14.03
CA LEU A 227 4.48 -2.69 -14.02
C LEU A 227 3.28 -3.14 -13.19
N PHE A 228 3.11 -2.58 -11.99
CA PHE A 228 1.95 -2.84 -11.14
C PHE A 228 0.62 -2.49 -11.83
N SER A 229 0.56 -1.40 -12.60
CA SER A 229 -0.67 -1.01 -13.31
C SER A 229 -1.03 -1.89 -14.51
N LYS A 230 -0.16 -2.82 -14.91
CA LYS A 230 -0.41 -3.83 -15.94
C LYS A 230 -0.88 -5.16 -15.36
N TRP A 231 -0.62 -5.34 -14.07
CA TRP A 231 -1.06 -6.48 -13.30
C TRP A 231 -2.55 -6.35 -12.90
#